data_960223ab1e5c5c7eef55fc0c47df968d
#
_entry.id   960223ab1e5c5c7eef55fc0c47df968d
#
_cell.length_a   1.000
_cell.length_b   1.000
_cell.length_c   1.000
_cell.angle_alpha   90.00
_cell.angle_beta   90.00
_cell.angle_gamma   90.00
#
_symmetry.space_group_name_H-M   'P 1'
#
loop_
_entity.id
_entity.type
_entity.pdbx_description
1 polymer ?
#
loop_
_entity_poly.entity_id
_entity_poly.type
_entity_poly.pdbx_seq_one_letter_code
_entity_poly.pdbx_strand_id
1 'polypeptide(L)'
;GFQIERIIASGGATHSPLFMQIYADVTGRTLSVTREPEASLLGSAIVAAVGAGLYPDLAAAAGQMVAVERAYQPDAQRHLEYAFYVRQYQETYQQMHALMRKMSEKQLQK
;
A
#
# COMPACT_ATOMS: atom_id res chain seq x y z
N GLY A 1 -9.32 3.20 18.28
CA GLY A 1 -9.16 2.59 16.96
C GLY A 1 -7.70 2.55 16.55
N PHE A 2 -7.34 1.64 15.67
CA PHE A 2 -5.98 1.55 15.15
C PHE A 2 -5.68 2.76 14.26
N GLN A 3 -4.55 3.44 14.50
CA GLN A 3 -4.09 4.55 13.66
C GLN A 3 -2.92 4.08 12.78
N ILE A 4 -3.06 4.26 11.47
CA ILE A 4 -1.98 4.01 10.53
C ILE A 4 -1.09 5.27 10.50
N GLU A 5 0.16 5.16 10.94
CA GLU A 5 1.10 6.27 10.95
C GLU A 5 1.96 6.30 9.67
N ARG A 6 2.30 5.13 9.13
CA ARG A 6 3.17 4.98 7.97
C ARG A 6 2.67 3.87 7.05
N ILE A 7 2.83 4.07 5.75
CA ILE A 7 2.53 3.10 4.71
C ILE A 7 3.85 2.66 4.07
N ILE A 8 4.04 1.36 3.91
CA ILE A 8 5.16 0.80 3.14
C ILE A 8 4.61 0.32 1.80
N ALA A 9 5.13 0.87 0.72
CA ALA A 9 4.75 0.50 -0.64
C ALA A 9 5.81 -0.42 -1.28
N SER A 10 5.33 -1.38 -2.06
CA SER A 10 6.16 -2.30 -2.84
C SER A 10 5.52 -2.58 -4.21
N GLY A 11 6.28 -3.17 -5.12
CA GLY A 11 5.84 -3.54 -6.46
C GLY A 11 6.02 -2.43 -7.50
N GLY A 12 5.58 -2.68 -8.72
CA GLY A 12 5.88 -1.85 -9.90
C GLY A 12 5.51 -0.36 -9.79
N ALA A 13 4.47 -0.01 -9.00
CA ALA A 13 4.07 1.38 -8.79
C ALA A 13 5.16 2.23 -8.12
N THR A 14 6.07 1.61 -7.34
CA THR A 14 7.15 2.29 -6.62
C THR A 14 8.20 2.92 -7.55
N HIS A 15 8.25 2.50 -8.81
CA HIS A 15 9.14 3.08 -9.82
C HIS A 15 8.71 4.49 -10.28
N SER A 16 7.50 4.93 -9.93
CA SER A 16 7.01 6.28 -10.26
C SER A 16 7.02 7.18 -9.02
N PRO A 17 7.99 8.11 -8.89
CA PRO A 17 8.02 9.08 -7.78
C PRO A 17 6.75 9.93 -7.70
N LEU A 18 6.20 10.31 -8.85
CA LEU A 18 4.95 11.09 -8.92
C LEU A 18 3.78 10.29 -8.32
N PHE A 19 3.68 9.01 -8.67
CA PHE A 19 2.61 8.15 -8.18
C PHE A 19 2.71 7.95 -6.66
N MET A 20 3.94 7.76 -6.15
CA MET A 20 4.18 7.65 -4.70
C MET A 20 3.85 8.94 -3.95
N GLN A 21 4.17 10.11 -4.52
CA GLN A 21 3.81 11.38 -3.92
C GLN A 21 2.29 11.58 -3.89
N ILE A 22 1.58 11.25 -4.98
CA ILE A 22 0.11 11.31 -5.01
C ILE A 22 -0.49 10.41 -3.92
N TYR A 23 0.01 9.19 -3.73
CA TYR A 23 -0.48 8.32 -2.66
C TYR A 23 -0.24 8.90 -1.26
N ALA A 24 0.91 9.51 -1.01
CA ALA A 24 1.19 10.19 0.26
C ALA A 24 0.19 11.34 0.48
N ASP A 25 -0.01 12.18 -0.54
CA ASP A 25 -0.91 13.34 -0.49
C ASP A 25 -2.38 12.91 -0.28
N VAL A 26 -2.85 11.90 -1.03
CA VAL A 26 -4.22 11.39 -0.90
C VAL A 26 -4.47 10.79 0.49
N THR A 27 -3.53 10.02 1.01
CA THR A 27 -3.71 9.33 2.29
C THR A 27 -3.41 10.22 3.51
N GLY A 28 -2.70 11.33 3.32
CA GLY A 28 -2.19 12.17 4.40
C GLY A 28 -1.20 11.45 5.31
N ARG A 29 -0.50 10.43 4.78
CA ARG A 29 0.43 9.59 5.53
C ARG A 29 1.78 9.51 4.85
N THR A 30 2.84 9.38 5.65
CA THR A 30 4.17 9.11 5.12
C THR A 30 4.16 7.76 4.40
N LEU A 31 4.60 7.76 3.14
CA LEU A 31 4.72 6.58 2.32
C LEU A 31 6.20 6.27 2.12
N SER A 32 6.62 5.08 2.54
CA SER A 32 8.00 4.62 2.43
C SER A 32 8.11 3.55 1.34
N VAL A 33 9.18 3.62 0.55
CA VAL A 33 9.54 2.64 -0.46
C VAL A 33 10.80 1.90 -0.02
N THR A 34 10.78 0.60 -0.09
CA THR A 34 11.94 -0.25 0.24
C THR A 34 12.93 -0.28 -0.92
N ARG A 35 14.22 -0.50 -0.59
CA ARG A 35 15.29 -0.67 -1.59
C ARG A 35 14.99 -1.84 -2.53
N GLU A 36 14.46 -2.93 -1.98
CA GLU A 36 13.96 -4.05 -2.77
C GLU A 36 12.46 -3.87 -3.02
N PRO A 37 12.03 -3.60 -4.27
CA PRO A 37 10.62 -3.39 -4.59
C PRO A 37 9.82 -4.69 -4.61
N GLU A 38 10.50 -5.84 -4.78
CA GLU A 38 9.87 -7.15 -4.85
C GLU A 38 9.67 -7.76 -3.46
N ALA A 39 8.70 -7.23 -2.71
CA ALA A 39 8.44 -7.62 -1.32
C ALA A 39 8.20 -9.14 -1.14
N SER A 40 7.57 -9.79 -2.11
CA SER A 40 7.32 -11.24 -2.06
C SER A 40 8.62 -12.05 -2.13
N LEU A 41 9.56 -11.65 -3.00
CA LEU A 41 10.88 -12.27 -3.10
C LEU A 41 11.70 -12.02 -1.83
N LEU A 42 11.70 -10.78 -1.33
CA LEU A 42 12.37 -10.43 -0.09
C LEU A 42 11.81 -11.22 1.10
N GLY A 43 10.48 -11.35 1.19
CA GLY A 43 9.82 -12.15 2.23
C GLY A 43 10.24 -13.63 2.18
N SER A 44 10.30 -14.21 0.98
CA SER A 44 10.78 -15.60 0.78
C SER A 44 12.24 -15.75 1.19
N ALA A 45 13.11 -14.79 0.86
CA ALA A 45 14.50 -14.79 1.25
C ALA A 45 14.68 -14.69 2.78
N ILE A 46 13.86 -13.88 3.45
CA ILE A 46 13.84 -13.77 4.92
C ILE A 46 13.48 -15.11 5.57
N VAL A 47 12.43 -15.77 5.09
CA VAL A 47 12.00 -17.09 5.60
C VAL A 47 13.11 -18.13 5.38
N ALA A 48 13.71 -18.17 4.19
CA ALA A 48 14.80 -19.08 3.88
C ALA A 48 16.04 -18.84 4.75
N ALA A 49 16.39 -17.59 5.01
CA ALA A 49 17.53 -17.23 5.85
C ALA A 49 17.35 -17.68 7.32
N VAL A 50 16.13 -17.57 7.85
CA VAL A 50 15.79 -18.10 9.19
C VAL A 50 15.81 -19.62 9.19
N GLY A 51 15.21 -20.25 8.17
CA GLY A 51 15.24 -21.72 8.03
C GLY A 51 16.65 -22.32 7.90
N ALA A 52 17.57 -21.57 7.31
CA ALA A 52 18.99 -21.92 7.20
C ALA A 52 19.80 -21.61 8.49
N GLY A 53 19.18 -21.04 9.52
CA GLY A 53 19.84 -20.69 10.78
C GLY A 53 20.74 -19.45 10.72
N LEU A 54 20.62 -18.62 9.67
CA LEU A 54 21.40 -17.38 9.54
C LEU A 54 20.90 -16.28 10.49
N TYR A 55 19.63 -16.33 10.87
CA TYR A 55 19.00 -15.42 11.82
C TYR A 55 18.18 -16.21 12.84
N PRO A 56 18.07 -15.73 14.09
CA PRO A 56 17.36 -16.42 15.15
C PRO A 56 15.84 -16.46 14.94
N ASP A 57 15.29 -15.44 14.28
CA ASP A 57 13.86 -15.30 14.01
C ASP A 57 13.59 -14.35 12.83
N LEU A 58 12.32 -14.26 12.42
CA LEU A 58 11.88 -13.42 11.29
C LEU A 58 12.05 -11.93 11.56
N ALA A 59 11.92 -11.48 12.80
CA ALA A 59 12.04 -10.07 13.16
C ALA A 59 13.50 -9.62 13.02
N ALA A 60 14.46 -10.43 13.50
CA ALA A 60 15.89 -10.18 13.35
C ALA A 60 16.32 -10.17 11.87
N ALA A 61 15.85 -11.14 11.09
CA ALA A 61 16.12 -11.20 9.66
C ALA A 61 15.54 -9.99 8.91
N ALA A 62 14.27 -9.66 9.16
CA ALA A 62 13.61 -8.50 8.55
C ALA A 62 14.31 -7.18 8.92
N GLY A 63 14.72 -7.01 10.17
CA GLY A 63 15.45 -5.84 10.64
C GLY A 63 16.78 -5.60 9.92
N GLN A 64 17.42 -6.66 9.43
CA GLN A 64 18.68 -6.58 8.69
C GLN A 64 18.51 -6.53 7.16
N MET A 65 17.50 -7.22 6.64
CA MET A 65 17.32 -7.40 5.19
C MET A 65 16.40 -6.34 4.57
N VAL A 66 15.48 -5.75 5.34
CA VAL A 66 14.58 -4.71 4.85
C VAL A 66 15.18 -3.33 5.08
N ALA A 67 15.46 -2.61 4.01
CA ALA A 67 15.95 -1.23 4.06
C ALA A 67 14.97 -0.30 3.35
N VAL A 68 14.63 0.83 4.00
CA VAL A 68 13.88 1.91 3.36
C VAL A 68 14.85 2.71 2.49
N GLU A 69 14.50 2.89 1.22
CA GLU A 69 15.28 3.68 0.28
C GLU A 69 14.82 5.13 0.26
N ARG A 70 13.50 5.34 0.22
CA ARG A 70 12.91 6.67 0.09
C ARG A 70 11.61 6.79 0.88
N ALA A 71 11.34 7.98 1.40
CA ALA A 71 10.07 8.32 2.03
C ALA A 71 9.46 9.55 1.36
N TYR A 72 8.16 9.50 1.13
CA TYR A 72 7.35 10.59 0.59
C TYR A 72 6.47 11.13 1.70
N GLN A 73 6.65 12.43 2.01
CA GLN A 73 5.84 13.12 3.00
C GLN A 73 4.59 13.68 2.32
N PRO A 74 3.42 13.62 2.95
CA PRO A 74 2.22 14.22 2.41
C PRO A 74 2.33 15.75 2.42
N ASP A 75 1.88 16.38 1.34
CA ASP A 75 1.64 17.81 1.29
C ASP A 75 0.26 18.11 1.89
N ALA A 76 0.21 18.93 2.94
CA ALA A 76 -1.02 19.20 3.68
C ALA A 76 -2.10 19.90 2.82
N GLN A 77 -1.69 20.81 1.93
CA GLN A 77 -2.62 21.50 1.06
C GLN A 77 -3.22 20.55 0.02
N ARG A 78 -2.39 19.76 -0.65
CA ARG A 78 -2.84 18.74 -1.59
C ARG A 78 -3.70 17.67 -0.93
N HIS A 79 -3.38 17.28 0.30
CA HIS A 79 -4.21 16.37 1.05
C HIS A 79 -5.65 16.89 1.22
N LEU A 80 -5.81 18.18 1.56
CA LEU A 80 -7.13 18.81 1.68
C LEU A 80 -7.87 18.84 0.33
N GLU A 81 -7.17 19.14 -0.76
CA GLU A 81 -7.74 19.10 -2.12
C GLU A 81 -8.19 17.69 -2.50
N TYR A 82 -7.35 16.67 -2.26
CA TYR A 82 -7.69 15.27 -2.53
C TYR A 82 -8.83 14.75 -1.68
N ALA A 83 -9.02 15.24 -0.46
CA ALA A 83 -10.09 14.81 0.43
C ALA A 83 -11.50 15.01 -0.20
N PHE A 84 -11.68 16.02 -1.05
CA PHE A 84 -12.90 16.20 -1.82
C PHE A 84 -13.11 15.03 -2.81
N TYR A 85 -12.10 14.72 -3.62
CA TYR A 85 -12.20 13.66 -4.63
C TYR A 85 -12.37 12.27 -4.01
N VAL A 86 -11.72 12.01 -2.87
CA VAL A 86 -11.90 10.75 -2.12
C VAL A 86 -13.35 10.59 -1.68
N ARG A 87 -13.97 11.64 -1.14
CA ARG A 87 -15.39 11.59 -0.77
C ARG A 87 -16.28 11.33 -1.97
N GLN A 88 -16.05 12.05 -3.09
CA GLN A 88 -16.85 11.84 -4.31
C GLN A 88 -16.70 10.42 -4.85
N TYR A 89 -15.51 9.84 -4.80
CA TYR A 89 -15.27 8.45 -5.19
C TYR A 89 -16.06 7.48 -4.30
N GLN A 90 -16.05 7.68 -2.98
CA GLN A 90 -16.77 6.84 -2.03
C GLN A 90 -18.28 6.93 -2.24
N GLU A 91 -18.82 8.14 -2.43
CA GLU A 91 -20.25 8.37 -2.73
C GLU A 91 -20.65 7.71 -4.05
N THR A 92 -19.85 7.87 -5.10
CA THR A 92 -20.10 7.23 -6.40
C THR A 92 -20.15 5.71 -6.25
N TYR A 93 -19.20 5.12 -5.54
CA TYR A 93 -19.19 3.67 -5.29
C TYR A 93 -20.46 3.21 -4.57
N GLN A 94 -20.89 3.93 -3.53
CA GLN A 94 -22.12 3.60 -2.80
C GLN A 94 -23.37 3.68 -3.67
N GLN A 95 -23.48 4.71 -4.49
CA GLN A 95 -24.62 4.89 -5.40
C GLN A 95 -24.66 3.79 -6.49
N MET A 96 -23.50 3.37 -6.99
CA MET A 96 -23.40 2.34 -8.01
C MET A 96 -23.55 0.92 -7.45
N HIS A 97 -23.34 0.72 -6.16
CA HIS A 97 -23.30 -0.61 -5.53
C HIS A 97 -24.57 -1.46 -5.83
N ALA A 98 -25.75 -0.88 -5.72
CA ALA A 98 -27.00 -1.57 -5.98
C ALA A 98 -27.13 -2.02 -7.45
N LEU A 99 -26.65 -1.19 -8.39
CA LEU A 99 -26.65 -1.51 -9.82
C LEU A 99 -25.67 -2.63 -10.14
N MET A 100 -24.46 -2.54 -9.62
CA MET A 100 -23.40 -3.55 -9.80
C MET A 100 -23.84 -4.92 -9.25
N ARG A 101 -24.51 -4.92 -8.09
CA ARG A 101 -25.06 -6.14 -7.50
C ARG A 101 -26.12 -6.80 -8.39
N LYS A 102 -27.06 -6.03 -8.95
CA LYS A 102 -28.06 -6.57 -9.89
C LYS A 102 -27.43 -7.19 -11.14
N MET A 103 -26.37 -6.58 -11.64
CA MET A 103 -25.64 -7.14 -12.80
C MET A 103 -24.94 -8.47 -12.46
N SER A 104 -24.31 -8.55 -11.30
CA SER A 104 -23.66 -9.76 -10.82
C SER A 104 -24.66 -10.90 -10.57
N GLU A 105 -25.79 -10.61 -9.92
CA GLU A 105 -26.86 -11.59 -9.66
C GLU A 105 -27.42 -12.20 -10.96
N LYS A 106 -27.55 -11.41 -12.03
CA LYS A 106 -28.02 -11.90 -13.32
C LYS A 106 -27.02 -12.85 -14.00
N GLN A 107 -25.73 -12.70 -13.74
CA GLN A 107 -24.70 -13.61 -14.28
C GLN A 107 -24.68 -14.97 -13.57
N LEU A 108 -25.03 -15.00 -12.29
CA LEU A 108 -25.06 -16.23 -11.48
C LEU A 108 -26.30 -17.11 -11.75
N GLN A 109 -27.30 -16.62 -12.49
CA GLN A 109 -28.52 -17.34 -12.87
C GLN A 109 -28.40 -18.08 -14.22
N LYS A 110 -27.25 -18.05 -14.86
CA LYS A 110 -26.90 -18.81 -16.07
C LYS A 110 -26.06 -20.04 -15.73
#